data_ac97081889bdd7b093556bb4de35b544
#
_entry.id   ac97081889bdd7b093556bb4de35b544
#
_cell.length_a   1.000
_cell.length_b   1.000
_cell.length_c   1.000
_cell.angle_alpha   90.00
_cell.angle_beta   90.00
_cell.angle_gamma   90.00
#
_symmetry.space_group_name_H-M   'P 1'
#
loop_
_entity.id
_entity.type
_entity.pdbx_description
1 polymer ?
#
loop_
_entity_poly.entity_id
_entity_poly.type
_entity_poly.pdbx_seq_one_letter_code
_entity_poly.pdbx_strand_id
1 'polypeptide(L)'
;MNRFVFADLSVGMSAQFKRKIDGETIRGFAQVSGDVNPLHIDADYARRSGFKDQVAHGMLCSSLFSELVGVHLPGENCLLTDISVI
;
A
#
# COMPACT_ATOMS: atom_id res chain seq x y z
N MET A 1 9.25 -4.81 -14.21
CA MET A 1 7.83 -4.79 -14.66
C MET A 1 7.53 -6.06 -15.43
N ASN A 2 6.61 -6.86 -14.91
CA ASN A 2 6.14 -8.03 -15.64
C ASN A 2 5.08 -7.63 -16.67
N ARG A 3 4.94 -8.44 -17.72
CA ARG A 3 4.08 -8.11 -18.88
C ARG A 3 3.22 -9.29 -19.29
N PHE A 4 2.64 -9.98 -18.33
CA PHE A 4 1.78 -11.10 -18.61
C PHE A 4 0.50 -10.63 -19.33
N VAL A 5 0.10 -11.36 -20.34
CA VAL A 5 -1.24 -11.22 -20.93
C VAL A 5 -2.17 -12.26 -20.30
N PHE A 6 -3.46 -12.13 -20.49
CA PHE A 6 -4.42 -13.02 -19.84
C PHE A 6 -4.12 -14.51 -20.10
N ALA A 7 -3.70 -14.85 -21.32
CA ALA A 7 -3.40 -16.24 -21.68
C ALA A 7 -2.22 -16.83 -20.91
N ASP A 8 -1.34 -15.98 -20.36
CA ASP A 8 -0.18 -16.44 -19.57
C ASP A 8 -0.54 -16.78 -18.14
N LEU A 9 -1.71 -16.34 -17.67
CA LEU A 9 -2.11 -16.49 -16.28
C LEU A 9 -2.72 -17.85 -16.03
N SER A 10 -2.39 -18.45 -14.90
CA SER A 10 -2.95 -19.72 -14.46
C SER A 10 -3.23 -19.69 -12.97
N VAL A 11 -4.20 -20.50 -12.56
CA VAL A 11 -4.52 -20.65 -11.13
C VAL A 11 -3.30 -21.22 -10.42
N GLY A 12 -2.95 -20.63 -9.28
CA GLY A 12 -1.79 -20.99 -8.50
C GLY A 12 -0.58 -20.10 -8.72
N MET A 13 -0.58 -19.24 -9.73
CA MET A 13 0.46 -18.23 -9.86
C MET A 13 0.42 -17.28 -8.67
N SER A 14 1.60 -16.83 -8.25
CA SER A 14 1.71 -15.88 -7.14
C SER A 14 2.85 -14.91 -7.37
N ALA A 15 2.78 -13.78 -6.69
CA ALA A 15 3.86 -12.81 -6.65
C ALA A 15 3.92 -12.21 -5.25
N GLN A 16 5.11 -11.74 -4.88
CA GLN A 16 5.29 -11.08 -3.59
C GLN A 16 6.39 -10.04 -3.68
N PHE A 17 6.30 -9.04 -2.82
CA PHE A 17 7.36 -8.05 -2.62
C PHE A 17 7.31 -7.58 -1.17
N LYS A 18 8.35 -6.87 -0.75
CA LYS A 18 8.43 -6.28 0.58
C LYS A 18 8.56 -4.78 0.45
N ARG A 19 7.87 -4.06 1.31
CA ARG A 19 7.98 -2.62 1.40
C ARG A 19 8.07 -2.22 2.87
N LYS A 20 9.12 -1.48 3.21
CA LYS A 20 9.23 -0.89 4.54
C LYS A 20 8.37 0.37 4.58
N ILE A 21 7.50 0.46 5.58
CA ILE A 21 6.69 1.65 5.81
C ILE A 21 7.29 2.38 7.00
N ASP A 22 8.03 3.44 6.73
CA ASP A 22 8.66 4.28 7.73
C ASP A 22 7.98 5.65 7.81
N GLY A 23 8.49 6.53 8.67
CA GLY A 23 7.93 7.86 8.86
C GLY A 23 7.93 8.70 7.60
N GLU A 24 8.94 8.56 6.74
CA GLU A 24 9.01 9.28 5.48
C GLU A 24 7.91 8.83 4.52
N THR A 25 7.68 7.52 4.45
CA THR A 25 6.60 6.95 3.64
C THR A 25 5.23 7.45 4.10
N ILE A 26 5.01 7.47 5.42
CA ILE A 26 3.76 7.94 6.01
C ILE A 26 3.55 9.43 5.69
N ARG A 27 4.59 10.24 5.83
CA ARG A 27 4.50 11.67 5.50
C ARG A 27 4.20 11.88 4.01
N GLY A 28 4.83 11.11 3.14
CA GLY A 28 4.55 11.17 1.70
C GLY A 28 3.11 10.85 1.37
N PHE A 29 2.57 9.82 2.00
CA PHE A 29 1.16 9.47 1.80
C PHE A 29 0.21 10.53 2.37
N ALA A 30 0.53 11.08 3.53
CA ALA A 30 -0.26 12.19 4.10
C ALA A 30 -0.30 13.38 3.15
N GLN A 31 0.81 13.68 2.49
CA GLN A 31 0.88 14.77 1.52
C GLN A 31 0.02 14.50 0.29
N VAL A 32 0.08 13.29 -0.25
CA VAL A 32 -0.69 12.91 -1.44
C VAL A 32 -2.18 12.83 -1.13
N SER A 33 -2.55 12.22 0.00
CA SER A 33 -3.95 11.96 0.34
C SER A 33 -4.64 13.13 1.03
N GLY A 34 -3.87 14.01 1.66
CA GLY A 34 -4.41 15.07 2.52
C GLY A 34 -4.78 14.57 3.91
N ASP A 35 -4.57 13.30 4.23
CA ASP A 35 -4.90 12.74 5.53
C ASP A 35 -3.78 13.01 6.53
N VAL A 36 -3.91 14.13 7.22
CA VAL A 36 -2.95 14.61 8.21
C VAL A 36 -3.43 14.33 9.64
N ASN A 37 -4.23 13.29 9.83
CA ASN A 37 -4.66 12.89 11.16
C ASN A 37 -3.44 12.70 12.06
N PRO A 38 -3.45 13.26 13.29
CA PRO A 38 -2.27 13.22 14.15
C PRO A 38 -1.80 11.82 14.53
N LEU A 39 -2.64 10.80 14.45
CA LEU A 39 -2.19 9.41 14.64
C LEU A 39 -1.09 9.03 13.64
N HIS A 40 -1.13 9.62 12.46
CA HIS A 40 -0.17 9.29 11.40
C HIS A 40 1.07 10.18 11.43
N ILE A 41 0.92 11.45 11.78
CA ILE A 41 2.00 12.42 11.60
C ILE A 41 2.66 12.89 12.90
N ASP A 42 2.07 12.59 14.05
CA ASP A 42 2.57 13.04 15.37
C ASP A 42 2.84 11.83 16.26
N ALA A 43 4.12 11.49 16.42
CA ALA A 43 4.53 10.33 17.21
C ALA A 43 4.12 10.46 18.68
N ASP A 44 4.19 11.67 19.25
CA ASP A 44 3.80 11.89 20.64
C ASP A 44 2.30 11.70 20.81
N TYR A 45 1.52 12.21 19.89
CA TYR A 45 0.07 11.99 19.89
C TYR A 45 -0.27 10.50 19.81
N ALA A 46 0.38 9.78 18.91
CA ALA A 46 0.17 8.34 18.74
C ALA A 46 0.48 7.59 20.02
N ARG A 47 1.60 7.92 20.68
CA ARG A 47 1.99 7.28 21.95
C ARG A 47 1.01 7.57 23.06
N ARG A 48 0.52 8.79 23.17
CA ARG A 48 -0.52 9.16 24.14
C ARG A 48 -1.84 8.43 23.87
N SER A 49 -2.05 8.03 22.62
CA SER A 49 -3.25 7.29 22.22
C SER A 49 -3.11 5.77 22.36
N GLY A 50 -1.97 5.30 22.89
CA GLY A 50 -1.77 3.87 23.17
C GLY A 50 -0.98 3.11 22.11
N PHE A 51 -0.43 3.77 21.11
CA PHE A 51 0.39 3.14 20.09
C PHE A 51 1.88 3.35 20.38
N LYS A 52 2.74 2.53 19.78
CA LYS A 52 4.18 2.62 20.02
C LYS A 52 4.83 3.79 19.31
N ASP A 53 4.28 4.18 18.16
CA ASP A 53 4.79 5.22 17.29
C ASP A 53 3.69 5.63 16.33
N GLN A 54 4.02 6.47 15.33
CA GLN A 54 3.10 6.84 14.26
C GLN A 54 2.46 5.60 13.67
N VAL A 55 1.17 5.71 13.40
CA VAL A 55 0.37 4.61 12.80
C VAL A 55 0.31 4.85 11.30
N ALA A 56 0.64 3.84 10.51
CA ALA A 56 0.48 3.92 9.06
C ALA A 56 -1.00 4.03 8.70
N HIS A 57 -1.31 4.85 7.69
CA HIS A 57 -2.67 4.92 7.16
C HIS A 57 -3.10 3.55 6.63
N GLY A 58 -4.31 3.12 6.93
CA GLY A 58 -4.86 1.90 6.35
C GLY A 58 -4.85 1.95 4.82
N MET A 59 -5.19 3.11 4.26
CA MET A 59 -5.19 3.31 2.81
C MET A 59 -3.78 3.26 2.22
N LEU A 60 -2.76 3.69 2.96
CA LEU A 60 -1.37 3.52 2.52
C LEU A 60 -1.04 2.03 2.38
N CYS A 61 -1.37 1.24 3.38
CA CYS A 61 -1.13 -0.20 3.32
C CYS A 61 -1.90 -0.84 2.16
N SER A 62 -3.15 -0.44 1.96
CA SER A 62 -3.96 -0.95 0.85
C SER A 62 -3.42 -0.52 -0.52
N SER A 63 -2.81 0.67 -0.61
CA SER A 63 -2.27 1.18 -1.86
C SER A 63 -1.15 0.30 -2.43
N LEU A 64 -0.50 -0.50 -1.59
CA LEU A 64 0.56 -1.40 -2.03
C LEU A 64 0.06 -2.51 -2.94
N PHE A 65 -1.23 -2.83 -2.89
CA PHE A 65 -1.81 -3.76 -3.85
C PHE A 65 -1.75 -3.23 -5.28
N SER A 66 -1.70 -1.91 -5.45
CA SER A 66 -1.51 -1.31 -6.76
C SER A 66 -0.19 -1.75 -7.40
N GLU A 67 0.89 -1.73 -6.64
CA GLU A 67 2.18 -2.24 -7.13
C GLU A 67 2.11 -3.74 -7.41
N LEU A 68 1.49 -4.49 -6.50
CA LEU A 68 1.42 -5.95 -6.64
C LEU A 68 0.80 -6.35 -7.97
N VAL A 69 -0.35 -5.76 -8.32
CA VAL A 69 -1.04 -6.12 -9.56
C VAL A 69 -0.48 -5.38 -10.78
N GLY A 70 -0.11 -4.12 -10.63
CA GLY A 70 0.31 -3.29 -11.75
C GLY A 70 1.75 -3.49 -12.20
N VAL A 71 2.59 -4.06 -11.33
CA VAL A 71 4.02 -4.23 -11.63
C VAL A 71 4.41 -5.70 -11.64
N HIS A 72 3.88 -6.51 -10.72
CA HIS A 72 4.34 -7.87 -10.52
C HIS A 72 3.45 -8.93 -11.17
N LEU A 73 2.15 -8.93 -10.87
CA LEU A 73 1.27 -9.97 -11.42
C LEU A 73 -0.16 -9.44 -11.56
N PRO A 74 -0.67 -9.24 -12.78
CA PRO A 74 -0.06 -9.54 -14.08
C PRO A 74 0.95 -8.54 -14.59
N GLY A 75 1.07 -7.34 -14.00
CA GLY A 75 2.01 -6.33 -14.43
C GLY A 75 1.42 -5.33 -15.42
N GLU A 76 2.20 -4.98 -16.45
CA GLU A 76 1.91 -3.86 -17.36
C GLU A 76 0.50 -3.89 -17.98
N ASN A 77 -0.03 -5.06 -18.25
CA ASN A 77 -1.33 -5.22 -18.91
C ASN A 77 -2.50 -5.26 -17.92
N CYS A 78 -2.32 -4.72 -16.72
CA CYS A 78 -3.34 -4.73 -15.67
C CYS A 78 -3.96 -3.36 -15.48
N LEU A 79 -5.27 -3.34 -15.30
CA LEU A 79 -6.00 -2.17 -14.80
C LEU A 79 -6.81 -2.59 -13.58
N LEU A 80 -6.41 -2.09 -12.41
CA LEU A 80 -7.15 -2.37 -11.18
C LEU A 80 -8.38 -1.47 -11.14
N THR A 81 -9.56 -2.07 -11.20
CA THR A 81 -10.83 -1.33 -11.23
C THR A 81 -11.57 -1.35 -9.90
N ASP A 82 -11.29 -2.32 -9.06
CA ASP A 82 -12.02 -2.48 -7.80
C ASP A 82 -11.17 -3.22 -6.79
N ILE A 83 -11.27 -2.81 -5.52
CA ILE A 83 -10.60 -3.46 -4.42
C ILE A 83 -11.51 -3.40 -3.19
N SER A 84 -11.55 -4.49 -2.44
CA SER A 84 -12.28 -4.57 -1.18
C SER A 84 -11.31 -4.94 -0.07
N VAL A 85 -11.36 -4.18 1.02
CA VAL A 85 -10.48 -4.38 2.19
C VAL A 85 -11.36 -4.47 3.44
N ILE A 86 -11.11 -5.52 4.22
CA ILE A 86 -11.86 -5.76 5.45
C ILE A 86 -10.96 -5.59 6.66
#